data_e8fb2b52c24eff797dede3df271bbfda
#
_entry.id   e8fb2b52c24eff797dede3df271bbfda
#
_cell.length_a   1.000
_cell.length_b   1.000
_cell.length_c   1.000
_cell.angle_alpha   90.00
_cell.angle_beta   90.00
_cell.angle_gamma   90.00
#
_symmetry.space_group_name_H-M   'P 1'
#
loop_
_entity.id
_entity.type
_entity.pdbx_description
1 polymer ?
#
loop_
_entity_poly.entity_id
_entity_poly.type
_entity_poly.pdbx_seq_one_letter_code
_entity_poly.pdbx_strand_id
1 'polypeptide(L)'
;MNPRHGEVWLVDMGMAAKTRPAIVLIADNLDAPRSLVIYIPITRQNRGSELEVPLGHLPFLDPESVANVQAIGSLPSVRFEKRLGIVP
;
A
#
# COMPACT_ATOMS: atom_id res chain seq x y z
N MET A 1 3.71 -14.12 -7.71
CA MET A 1 2.40 -13.81 -7.12
C MET A 1 2.04 -12.35 -7.36
N ASN A 2 0.82 -12.08 -7.79
CA ASN A 2 0.42 -10.72 -8.12
C ASN A 2 -0.40 -10.09 -7.02
N PRO A 3 -0.09 -8.83 -6.65
CA PRO A 3 -0.92 -8.09 -5.70
C PRO A 3 -2.35 -7.91 -6.22
N ARG A 4 -3.32 -7.96 -5.30
CA ARG A 4 -4.74 -7.82 -5.63
C ARG A 4 -5.37 -6.70 -4.82
N HIS A 5 -6.46 -6.16 -5.33
CA HIS A 5 -7.22 -5.11 -4.67
C HIS A 5 -7.54 -5.45 -3.20
N GLY A 6 -7.28 -4.51 -2.32
CA GLY A 6 -7.55 -4.65 -0.90
C GLY A 6 -6.46 -5.34 -0.10
N GLU A 7 -5.45 -5.91 -0.76
CA GLU A 7 -4.34 -6.52 -0.05
C GLU A 7 -3.35 -5.47 0.44
N VAL A 8 -2.69 -5.77 1.55
CA VAL A 8 -1.57 -4.98 2.06
C VAL A 8 -0.29 -5.75 1.81
N TRP A 9 0.66 -5.10 1.17
CA TRP A 9 1.94 -5.69 0.81
C TRP A 9 3.09 -4.83 1.32
N LEU A 10 4.22 -5.48 1.61
CA LEU A 10 5.50 -4.79 1.74
C LEU A 10 6.00 -4.46 0.33
N VAL A 11 6.29 -3.19 0.10
CA VAL A 11 6.65 -2.68 -1.21
C VAL A 11 8.02 -2.01 -1.14
N ASP A 12 8.89 -2.35 -2.09
CA ASP A 12 10.16 -1.67 -2.27
C ASP A 12 9.90 -0.32 -2.94
N MET A 13 9.96 0.74 -2.16
CA MET A 13 9.75 2.11 -2.63
C MET A 13 10.98 2.71 -3.30
N GLY A 14 12.08 1.99 -3.27
CA GLY A 14 13.34 2.43 -3.86
C GLY A 14 14.10 3.44 -3.02
N MET A 15 15.37 3.57 -3.28
CA MET A 15 16.27 4.57 -2.68
C MET A 15 16.13 4.66 -1.16
N ALA A 16 16.05 5.87 -0.62
CA ALA A 16 15.97 6.09 0.82
C ALA A 16 14.62 5.68 1.43
N ALA A 17 13.58 5.56 0.63
CA ALA A 17 12.27 5.18 1.12
C ALA A 17 12.21 3.72 1.58
N LYS A 18 13.08 2.86 1.08
CA LYS A 18 13.18 1.45 1.48
C LYS A 18 11.87 0.69 1.29
N THR A 19 11.66 -0.34 2.09
CA THR A 19 10.46 -1.18 2.05
C THR A 19 9.42 -0.65 3.02
N ARG A 20 8.21 -0.44 2.54
CA ARG A 20 7.10 0.10 3.32
C ARG A 20 5.82 -0.69 3.03
N PRO A 21 4.90 -0.80 3.99
CA PRO A 21 3.59 -1.37 3.70
C PRO A 21 2.75 -0.41 2.84
N ALA A 22 1.92 -0.99 1.99
CA ALA A 22 1.00 -0.23 1.14
C ALA A 22 -0.26 -1.06 0.87
N ILE A 23 -1.38 -0.36 0.67
CA ILE A 23 -2.64 -0.98 0.27
C ILE A 23 -2.71 -0.98 -1.26
N VAL A 24 -3.01 -2.13 -1.84
CA VAL A 24 -3.21 -2.25 -3.28
C VAL A 24 -4.62 -1.78 -3.62
N LEU A 25 -4.71 -0.77 -4.48
CA LEU A 25 -5.99 -0.28 -4.99
C LEU A 25 -6.37 -0.94 -6.30
N ILE A 26 -5.50 -0.86 -7.29
CA ILE A 26 -5.76 -1.38 -8.62
C ILE A 26 -4.55 -2.21 -9.04
N ALA A 27 -4.78 -3.44 -9.44
CA ALA A 27 -3.70 -4.34 -9.78
C ALA A 27 -3.92 -5.09 -11.09
N ASP A 28 -4.78 -6.11 -11.08
CA ASP A 28 -4.67 -7.17 -12.07
C ASP A 28 -5.88 -7.39 -12.97
N ASN A 29 -7.03 -6.83 -12.69
CA ASN A 29 -8.24 -7.13 -13.45
C ASN A 29 -8.61 -6.05 -14.47
N LEU A 30 -7.73 -5.08 -14.66
CA LEU A 30 -7.95 -4.03 -15.62
C LEU A 30 -7.02 -4.22 -16.81
N ASP A 31 -7.55 -3.97 -17.99
CA ASP A 31 -6.76 -3.97 -19.22
C ASP A 31 -5.92 -2.70 -19.28
N ALA A 32 -4.97 -2.62 -18.37
CA ALA A 32 -4.11 -1.44 -18.24
C ALA A 32 -3.01 -1.46 -19.29
N PRO A 33 -2.68 -0.30 -19.88
CA PRO A 33 -1.62 -0.24 -20.89
C PRO A 33 -0.23 -0.45 -20.33
N ARG A 34 -0.06 -0.40 -18.99
CA ARG A 34 1.22 -0.62 -18.32
C ARG A 34 1.03 -1.58 -17.15
N SER A 35 2.06 -2.38 -16.90
CA SER A 35 2.07 -3.35 -15.79
C SER A 35 2.41 -2.66 -14.47
N LEU A 36 1.58 -1.72 -14.05
CA LEU A 36 1.75 -0.97 -12.82
C LEU A 36 0.63 -1.27 -11.84
N VAL A 37 0.99 -1.34 -10.56
CA VAL A 37 0.06 -1.51 -9.47
C VAL A 37 -0.14 -0.16 -8.78
N ILE A 38 -1.38 0.27 -8.64
CA ILE A 38 -1.71 1.52 -7.94
C ILE A 38 -1.92 1.20 -6.47
N TYR A 39 -1.25 1.96 -5.61
CA TYR A 39 -1.24 1.71 -4.18
C TYR A 39 -1.37 2.99 -3.36
N ILE A 40 -1.76 2.84 -2.10
CA ILE A 40 -1.69 3.90 -1.10
C ILE A 40 -0.68 3.47 -0.05
N PRO A 41 0.38 4.25 0.19
CA PRO A 41 1.37 3.89 1.21
C PRO A 41 0.80 4.03 2.61
N ILE A 42 1.31 3.18 3.51
CA ILE A 42 0.94 3.18 4.92
C ILE A 42 2.11 3.75 5.71
N THR A 43 1.82 4.67 6.61
CA THR A 43 2.81 5.31 7.46
C THR A 43 2.33 5.31 8.90
N ARG A 44 3.25 5.47 9.84
CA ARG A 44 2.91 5.67 11.25
C ARG A 44 2.89 7.16 11.62
N GLN A 45 3.19 8.05 10.68
CA GLN A 45 3.15 9.49 10.90
C GLN A 45 1.77 10.04 10.63
N ASN A 46 0.88 9.87 11.60
CA ASN A 46 -0.47 10.41 11.49
C ASN A 46 -0.47 11.89 11.83
N ARG A 47 -0.81 12.73 10.88
CA ARG A 47 -0.88 14.19 11.06
C ARG A 47 -2.30 14.69 11.31
N GLY A 48 -3.26 13.77 11.46
CA GLY A 48 -4.64 14.10 11.79
C GLY A 48 -5.46 14.69 10.66
N SER A 49 -5.05 14.51 9.41
CA SER A 49 -5.79 15.04 8.28
C SER A 49 -6.88 14.09 7.80
N GLU A 50 -7.83 14.62 7.05
CA GLU A 50 -8.88 13.81 6.43
C GLU A 50 -8.35 12.87 5.35
N LEU A 51 -7.13 13.10 4.89
CA LEU A 51 -6.49 12.28 3.87
C LEU A 51 -5.66 11.14 4.47
N GLU A 52 -5.79 10.90 5.76
CA GLU A 52 -5.12 9.82 6.47
C GLU A 52 -6.17 8.91 7.10
N VAL A 53 -6.24 7.67 6.64
CA VAL A 53 -7.23 6.70 7.10
C VAL A 53 -6.59 5.77 8.13
N PRO A 54 -7.08 5.75 9.38
CA PRO A 54 -6.53 4.87 10.41
C PRO A 54 -6.68 3.40 10.06
N LEU A 55 -5.60 2.63 10.23
CA LEU A 55 -5.56 1.20 9.96
C LEU A 55 -5.02 0.40 11.14
N GLY A 56 -4.79 1.03 12.27
CA GLY A 56 -4.17 0.37 13.43
C GLY A 56 -5.00 -0.74 14.06
N HIS A 57 -6.25 -0.88 13.65
CA HIS A 57 -7.10 -1.99 14.09
C HIS A 57 -6.74 -3.31 13.40
N LEU A 58 -5.98 -3.28 12.32
CA LEU A 58 -5.58 -4.49 11.60
C LEU A 58 -4.44 -5.17 12.34
N PRO A 59 -4.55 -6.49 12.62
CA PRO A 59 -3.58 -7.18 13.49
C PRO A 59 -2.17 -7.26 12.91
N PHE A 60 -2.02 -7.14 11.61
CA PHE A 60 -0.71 -7.24 10.94
C PHE A 60 -0.04 -5.88 10.74
N LEU A 61 -0.62 -4.79 11.26
CA LEU A 61 -0.05 -3.45 11.18
C LEU A 61 0.18 -2.87 12.58
N ASP A 62 1.09 -1.91 12.63
CA ASP A 62 1.33 -1.13 13.85
C ASP A 62 0.06 -0.37 14.23
N PRO A 63 -0.30 -0.27 15.54
CA PRO A 63 -1.51 0.44 15.95
C PRO A 63 -1.60 1.90 15.51
N GLU A 64 -0.47 2.53 15.22
CA GLU A 64 -0.44 3.92 14.77
C GLU A 64 -0.56 4.08 13.26
N SER A 65 -0.68 2.98 12.53
CA SER A 65 -0.67 3.00 11.06
C SER A 65 -1.85 3.74 10.48
N VAL A 66 -1.57 4.54 9.46
CA VAL A 66 -2.59 5.22 8.65
C VAL A 66 -2.26 5.05 7.16
N ALA A 67 -3.30 4.98 6.35
CA ALA A 67 -3.14 5.05 4.90
C ALA A 67 -3.01 6.51 4.49
N ASN A 68 -1.90 6.87 3.86
CA ASN A 68 -1.67 8.25 3.42
C ASN A 68 -2.15 8.43 1.99
N VAL A 69 -3.39 8.88 1.83
CA VAL A 69 -4.04 8.98 0.53
C VAL A 69 -3.35 10.01 -0.38
N GLN A 70 -2.75 11.05 0.20
CA GLN A 70 -2.05 12.06 -0.59
C GLN A 70 -0.85 11.50 -1.36
N ALA A 71 -0.27 10.41 -0.89
CA ALA A 71 0.91 9.82 -1.51
C ALA A 71 0.57 8.64 -2.42
N ILE A 72 -0.67 8.56 -2.89
CA ILE A 72 -1.07 7.53 -3.86
C ILE A 72 -0.10 7.51 -5.03
N GLY A 73 0.29 6.31 -5.45
CA GLY A 73 1.26 6.16 -6.51
C GLY A 73 1.10 4.86 -7.25
N SER A 74 2.03 4.58 -8.14
CA SER A 74 2.07 3.33 -8.88
C SER A 74 3.50 2.84 -9.02
N LEU A 75 3.67 1.51 -8.98
CA LEU A 75 4.96 0.86 -9.13
C LEU A 75 4.78 -0.47 -9.85
N PRO A 76 5.82 -0.96 -10.54
CA PRO A 76 5.76 -2.30 -11.15
C PRO A 76 5.49 -3.37 -10.09
N SER A 77 4.75 -4.40 -10.46
CA SER A 77 4.39 -5.48 -9.53
C SER A 77 5.60 -6.16 -8.90
N VAL A 78 6.75 -6.16 -9.58
CA VAL A 78 7.98 -6.75 -9.05
C VAL A 78 8.47 -6.06 -7.77
N ARG A 79 8.05 -4.83 -7.51
CA ARG A 79 8.39 -4.10 -6.28
C ARG A 79 7.60 -4.56 -5.07
N PHE A 80 6.53 -5.32 -5.26
CA PHE A 80 5.67 -5.84 -4.20
C PHE A 80 6.24 -7.16 -3.73
N GLU A 81 6.85 -7.15 -2.53
CA GLU A 81 7.70 -8.24 -2.06
C GLU A 81 6.97 -9.30 -1.25
N LYS A 82 6.10 -8.88 -0.35
CA LYS A 82 5.45 -9.79 0.58
C LYS A 82 4.04 -9.32 0.93
N ARG A 83 3.08 -10.22 0.78
CA ARG A 83 1.71 -9.97 1.23
C ARG A 83 1.64 -10.06 2.75
N LEU A 84 1.07 -9.04 3.39
CA LEU A 84 0.90 -8.99 4.84
C LEU A 84 -0.51 -9.39 5.26
N GLY A 85 -1.51 -9.03 4.49
CA GLY A 85 -2.89 -9.30 4.83
C GLY A 85 -3.84 -8.64 3.86
N ILE A 86 -5.10 -8.53 4.26
CA ILE A 86 -6.14 -7.93 3.43
C ILE A 86 -6.97 -6.96 4.29
N VAL A 87 -7.38 -5.86 3.68
CA VAL A 87 -8.28 -4.90 4.32
C VAL A 87 -9.70 -5.41 4.15
N PRO A 88 -10.47 -5.55 5.25
CA PRO A 88 -11.86 -6.02 5.15
C PRO A 88 -12.77 -5.05 4.40
#